data_fca3e40c97f88dde9d16fc81597a22fb
#
_entry.id   fca3e40c97f88dde9d16fc81597a22fb
#
_cell.length_a   1.000
_cell.length_b   1.000
_cell.length_c   1.000
_cell.angle_alpha   90.00
_cell.angle_beta   90.00
_cell.angle_gamma   90.00
#
_symmetry.space_group_name_H-M   'P 1'
#
loop_
_entity.id
_entity.type
_entity.pdbx_description
1 polymer ?
#
loop_
_entity_poly.entity_id
_entity_poly.type
_entity_poly.pdbx_seq_one_letter_code
_entity_poly.pdbx_strand_id
1 'polypeptide(L)' 'MKIEVQYFPLENCSGNLCKIVVEATDYGSAAQIVMNMFNIPQRNIYAVNTYLG' A
#
# COMPACT_ATOMS: atom_id res chain seq x y z
N MET A 1 6.03 13.02 -2.87
CA MET A 1 6.53 12.62 -1.55
C MET A 1 6.58 11.12 -1.41
N LYS A 2 7.38 10.64 -0.49
CA LYS A 2 7.48 9.20 -0.25
C LYS A 2 6.44 8.77 0.77
N ILE A 3 5.70 7.73 0.44
CA ILE A 3 4.59 7.25 1.26
C ILE A 3 4.77 5.75 1.48
N GLU A 4 4.69 5.33 2.73
CA GLU A 4 4.73 3.92 3.09
C GLU A 4 3.33 3.35 3.06
N VAL A 5 3.13 2.29 2.29
CA VAL A 5 1.86 1.59 2.21
C VAL A 5 2.02 0.22 2.84
N GLN A 6 1.19 -0.09 3.82
CA GLN A 6 1.13 -1.40 4.45
C GLN A 6 -0.04 -2.16 3.86
N TYR A 7 0.21 -3.36 3.39
CA TYR A 7 -0.80 -4.11 2.64
C TYR A 7 -0.65 -5.60 2.85
N PHE A 8 -1.72 -6.33 2.59
CA PHE A 8 -1.71 -7.79 2.57
C PHE A 8 -1.65 -8.25 1.11
N PRO A 9 -0.63 -9.02 0.73
CA PRO A 9 -0.46 -9.40 -0.67
C PRO A 9 -1.46 -10.45 -1.15
N LEU A 10 -2.13 -11.14 -0.23
CA LEU A 10 -3.08 -12.19 -0.58
C LEU A 10 -4.50 -11.65 -0.64
N GLU A 11 -5.29 -12.17 -1.57
CA GLU A 11 -6.61 -11.68 -1.89
C GLU A 11 -7.56 -11.62 -0.69
N ASN A 12 -7.45 -12.57 0.23
CA ASN A 12 -8.35 -12.65 1.38
C ASN A 12 -7.76 -12.02 2.65
N CYS A 13 -6.78 -11.16 2.49
CA CYS A 13 -6.10 -10.48 3.60
C CYS A 13 -5.44 -11.45 4.58
N SER A 14 -5.08 -12.63 4.11
CA SER A 14 -4.36 -13.59 4.93
C SER A 14 -2.85 -13.47 4.68
N GLY A 15 -2.08 -14.04 5.58
CA GLY A 15 -0.63 -13.99 5.46
C GLY A 15 -0.04 -12.82 6.21
N ASN A 16 1.22 -12.51 5.95
CA ASN A 16 1.95 -11.47 6.65
C ASN A 16 1.71 -10.10 6.05
N LEU A 17 1.63 -9.10 6.92
CA LEU A 17 1.56 -7.71 6.48
C LEU A 17 2.87 -7.30 5.83
N CYS A 18 2.77 -6.69 4.66
CA CYS A 18 3.93 -6.22 3.91
C CYS A 18 3.94 -4.70 3.87
N LYS A 19 5.11 -4.13 3.61
CA LYS A 19 5.28 -2.68 3.50
C LYS A 19 6.06 -2.35 2.25
N ILE A 20 5.68 -1.26 1.59
CA ILE A 20 6.40 -0.76 0.43
C ILE A 20 6.35 0.77 0.46
N VAL A 21 7.44 1.41 0.03
CA VAL A 21 7.49 2.87 -0.08
C VAL A 21 7.35 3.23 -1.55
N VAL A 22 6.39 4.10 -1.84
CA VAL A 22 6.14 4.56 -3.20
C VAL A 22 6.22 6.08 -3.25
N GLU A 23 6.52 6.62 -4.43
CA GLU A 23 6.52 8.05 -4.68
C GLU A 23 5.15 8.44 -5.22
N ALA A 24 4.45 9.32 -4.51
CA ALA A 24 3.11 9.74 -4.91
C ALA A 24 2.84 11.15 -4.41
N THR A 25 1.79 11.77 -4.93
CA THR A 25 1.42 13.14 -4.55
C THR A 25 0.54 13.16 -3.31
N ASP A 26 -0.18 12.07 -3.04
CA ASP A 26 -1.06 11.98 -1.87
C ASP A 26 -1.26 10.52 -1.50
N TYR A 27 -1.95 10.31 -0.38
CA TYR A 27 -2.18 8.96 0.14
C TYR A 27 -3.06 8.11 -0.78
N GLY A 28 -4.07 8.72 -1.39
CA GLY A 28 -4.95 7.99 -2.29
C GLY A 28 -4.20 7.47 -3.51
N SER A 29 -3.33 8.31 -4.08
CA SER A 29 -2.50 7.90 -5.22
C SER A 29 -1.54 6.78 -4.84
N ALA A 30 -0.94 6.86 -3.64
CA ALA A 30 -0.02 5.82 -3.17
C ALA A 30 -0.74 4.48 -3.06
N ALA A 31 -1.93 4.47 -2.45
CA ALA A 31 -2.71 3.25 -2.33
C ALA A 31 -3.07 2.68 -3.70
N GLN A 32 -3.47 3.55 -4.64
CA GLN A 32 -3.82 3.12 -5.99
C GLN A 32 -2.64 2.47 -6.69
N ILE A 33 -1.46 3.05 -6.55
CA ILE A 33 -0.24 2.49 -7.15
C ILE A 33 -0.02 1.06 -6.64
N VAL A 34 -0.13 0.86 -5.34
CA VAL A 34 0.10 -0.46 -4.74
C VAL A 34 -0.97 -1.45 -5.17
N MET A 35 -2.24 -1.03 -5.20
CA MET A 35 -3.31 -1.90 -5.66
C MET A 35 -3.09 -2.37 -7.10
N ASN A 36 -2.63 -1.48 -7.96
CA ASN A 36 -2.36 -1.81 -9.36
C ASN A 36 -1.12 -2.69 -9.50
N MET A 37 -0.09 -2.38 -8.71
CA MET A 37 1.19 -3.10 -8.79
C MET A 37 1.03 -4.57 -8.41
N PHE A 38 0.25 -4.85 -7.38
CA PHE A 38 0.08 -6.20 -6.86
C PHE A 38 -1.26 -6.82 -7.22
N ASN A 39 -2.11 -6.07 -7.94
CA ASN A 39 -3.44 -6.54 -8.36
C ASN A 39 -4.28 -6.98 -7.16
N ILE A 40 -4.34 -6.12 -6.14
CA ILE A 40 -5.10 -6.38 -4.92
C ILE A 40 -6.19 -5.34 -4.75
N PRO A 41 -7.29 -5.69 -4.07
CA PRO A 41 -8.37 -4.73 -3.82
C PRO A 41 -8.05 -3.79 -2.67
N GLN A 42 -8.83 -2.73 -2.56
CA GLN A 42 -8.62 -1.72 -1.52
C GLN A 42 -8.66 -2.31 -0.11
N ARG A 43 -9.48 -3.31 0.13
CA ARG A 43 -9.56 -3.93 1.46
C ARG A 43 -8.25 -4.56 1.92
N ASN A 44 -7.32 -4.81 0.99
CA ASN A 44 -6.01 -5.35 1.33
C ASN A 44 -5.02 -4.28 1.77
N ILE A 45 -5.38 -3.00 1.64
CA ILE A 45 -4.54 -1.89 2.10
C ILE A 45 -4.82 -1.70 3.58
N TYR A 46 -3.79 -1.89 4.40
CA TYR A 46 -3.93 -1.81 5.85
C TYR A 46 -3.74 -0.39 6.37
N ALA A 47 -2.69 0.27 5.92
CA ALA A 47 -2.38 1.63 6.37
C ALA A 47 -1.53 2.35 5.34
N VAL A 48 -1.66 3.67 5.30
CA VAL A 48 -0.90 4.52 4.39
C VAL A 48 -0.36 5.68 5.22
N ASN A 49 0.96 5.82 5.27
CA ASN A 49 1.61 6.83 6.10
C ASN A 49 2.72 7.51 5.34
N THR A 50 3.02 8.75 5.73
CA THR A 50 4.19 9.44 5.19
C THR A 50 5.46 8.71 5.63
N TYR A 51 6.35 8.46 4.68
CA TYR A 51 7.62 7.82 4.96
C TYR A 51 8.65 8.88 5.36
N LEU A 52 9.17 8.77 6.57
CA LEU A 52 10.09 9.76 7.12
C LEU A 52 11.54 9.29 7.15
N GLY A 53 11.76 8.07 6.84
CA GLY A 53 13.09 7.48 6.84
C GLY A 53 13.80 7.61 5.52
#